data_c923a4eb04a1d4e73f151652a6cf105b
#
_entry.id   c923a4eb04a1d4e73f151652a6cf105b
#
_cell.length_a   1.000
_cell.length_b   1.000
_cell.length_c   1.000
_cell.angle_alpha   90.00
_cell.angle_beta   90.00
_cell.angle_gamma   90.00
#
_symmetry.space_group_name_H-M   'P 1'
#
loop_
_entity.id
_entity.type
_entity.pdbx_description
1 polymer ?
#
loop_
_entity_poly.entity_id
_entity_poly.type
_entity_poly.pdbx_seq_one_letter_code
_entity_poly.pdbx_strand_id
1 'polypeptide(L)'
;MSRPSARKLSRSFFLGTALLLTTSVGCWEQWSDTWFPQMKRQKAVQAFEEVGLGHVEGLSPPEGTLPVDSKMPPEMDPNDNAAQDALQNPHPMSLASLENGRTQFNRYCATCHGEKGVGDGPVSMMSAQRGPFGGVLAIAGPASIAKIRSDGHLYSTIRYGRRRMPSYHRIPSEDRWDIVNYIRYLNDPAKFAAAGGTAQ
;
A
#
# COMPACT_ATOMS: atom_id res chain seq x y z
N MET A 1 14.54 -44.10 56.33
CA MET A 1 14.21 -43.21 55.17
C MET A 1 12.68 -43.11 55.04
N SER A 2 12.10 -42.04 55.53
CA SER A 2 10.64 -41.82 55.53
C SER A 2 10.20 -41.26 54.17
N ARG A 3 9.29 -41.98 53.46
CA ARG A 3 8.67 -41.55 52.20
C ARG A 3 7.84 -40.31 52.44
N PRO A 4 8.00 -39.24 51.66
CA PRO A 4 7.14 -38.06 51.77
C PRO A 4 5.69 -38.45 51.44
N SER A 5 4.74 -37.97 52.24
CA SER A 5 3.32 -38.32 52.10
C SER A 5 2.78 -37.73 50.76
N ALA A 6 1.97 -38.50 50.04
CA ALA A 6 1.38 -38.14 48.77
C ALA A 6 0.69 -36.76 48.78
N ARG A 7 0.15 -36.33 49.93
CA ARG A 7 -0.45 -34.99 50.12
C ARG A 7 0.57 -33.83 50.04
N LYS A 8 1.83 -34.05 50.51
CA LYS A 8 2.86 -33.02 50.38
C LYS A 8 3.37 -32.88 48.98
N LEU A 9 3.51 -33.99 48.25
CA LEU A 9 3.86 -33.97 46.81
C LEU A 9 2.81 -33.24 45.98
N SER A 10 1.52 -33.52 46.21
CA SER A 10 0.40 -32.85 45.50
C SER A 10 0.42 -31.35 45.72
N ARG A 11 0.59 -30.90 46.96
CA ARG A 11 0.64 -29.45 47.27
C ARG A 11 1.83 -28.74 46.62
N SER A 12 2.99 -29.35 46.62
CA SER A 12 4.17 -28.77 45.98
C SER A 12 4.03 -28.72 44.46
N PHE A 13 3.38 -29.73 43.87
CA PHE A 13 3.08 -29.73 42.45
C PHE A 13 2.09 -28.62 42.04
N PHE A 14 1.01 -28.45 42.79
CA PHE A 14 0.02 -27.38 42.58
C PHE A 14 0.63 -25.98 42.74
N LEU A 15 1.49 -25.79 43.75
CA LEU A 15 2.19 -24.52 43.96
C LEU A 15 3.18 -24.23 42.84
N GLY A 16 3.90 -25.23 42.37
CA GLY A 16 4.85 -25.11 41.24
C GLY A 16 4.14 -24.78 39.92
N THR A 17 3.00 -25.44 39.65
CA THR A 17 2.18 -25.19 38.46
C THR A 17 1.54 -23.79 38.51
N ALA A 18 1.05 -23.36 39.66
CA ALA A 18 0.49 -22.02 39.84
C ALA A 18 1.56 -20.94 39.65
N LEU A 19 2.75 -21.14 40.16
CA LEU A 19 3.87 -20.21 39.98
C LEU A 19 4.32 -20.14 38.52
N LEU A 20 4.36 -21.27 37.78
CA LEU A 20 4.67 -21.32 36.36
C LEU A 20 3.58 -20.60 35.52
N LEU A 21 2.31 -20.77 35.86
CA LEU A 21 1.21 -20.10 35.18
C LEU A 21 1.22 -18.59 35.41
N THR A 22 1.57 -18.11 36.61
CA THR A 22 1.68 -16.68 36.88
C THR A 22 2.86 -16.01 36.18
N THR A 23 3.97 -16.72 35.98
CA THR A 23 5.13 -16.18 35.26
C THR A 23 4.91 -16.16 33.74
N SER A 24 4.08 -17.04 33.17
CA SER A 24 3.80 -17.04 31.73
C SER A 24 2.82 -15.95 31.30
N VAL A 25 1.96 -15.46 32.16
CA VAL A 25 1.02 -14.36 31.86
C VAL A 25 1.73 -13.00 31.80
N GLY A 26 2.80 -12.81 32.57
CA GLY A 26 3.53 -11.54 32.61
C GLY A 26 4.38 -11.24 31.35
N CYS A 27 4.65 -12.24 30.48
CA CYS A 27 5.45 -12.03 29.27
C CYS A 27 4.63 -11.58 28.05
N TRP A 28 3.30 -11.63 28.12
CA TRP A 28 2.45 -11.28 26.98
C TRP A 28 2.05 -9.80 26.96
N GLU A 29 1.96 -9.16 28.12
CA GLU A 29 1.56 -7.77 28.19
C GLU A 29 2.78 -6.88 27.97
N GLN A 30 2.80 -6.21 26.85
CA GLN A 30 3.77 -5.14 26.63
C GLN A 30 3.58 -4.11 27.76
N TRP A 31 4.67 -3.70 28.36
CA TRP A 31 4.72 -2.64 29.36
C TRP A 31 3.86 -1.47 28.92
N SER A 32 3.05 -0.96 29.86
CA SER A 32 2.15 0.15 29.60
C SER A 32 2.86 1.29 28.86
N ASP A 33 2.30 1.73 27.73
CA ASP A 33 2.80 2.88 26.97
C ASP A 33 2.89 4.16 27.79
N THR A 34 2.21 4.20 28.94
CA THR A 34 2.26 5.30 29.91
C THR A 34 3.54 5.28 30.73
N TRP A 35 4.07 4.10 31.05
CA TRP A 35 5.29 3.95 31.87
C TRP A 35 6.53 3.90 31.01
N PHE A 36 6.43 3.30 29.82
CA PHE A 36 7.51 3.14 28.87
C PHE A 36 7.02 3.53 27.46
N PRO A 37 6.91 4.82 27.18
CA PRO A 37 6.37 5.30 25.90
C PRO A 37 7.25 4.93 24.71
N GLN A 38 8.51 4.48 24.93
CA GLN A 38 9.42 3.96 23.92
C GLN A 38 9.48 4.81 22.62
N MET A 39 9.36 6.12 22.76
CA MET A 39 9.27 7.07 21.64
C MET A 39 8.04 6.88 20.72
N LYS A 40 7.09 6.03 21.07
CA LYS A 40 5.83 5.88 20.31
C LYS A 40 4.98 7.16 20.31
N ARG A 41 5.09 7.95 21.40
CA ARG A 41 4.41 9.23 21.54
C ARG A 41 5.43 10.25 22.01
N GLN A 42 5.96 10.99 21.09
CA GLN A 42 6.87 12.11 21.38
C GLN A 42 6.18 13.42 21.04
N LYS A 43 6.68 14.52 21.60
CA LYS A 43 6.14 15.86 21.30
C LYS A 43 6.49 16.32 19.88
N ALA A 44 7.55 15.80 19.32
CA ALA A 44 7.93 16.08 17.93
C ALA A 44 7.06 15.21 17.00
N VAL A 45 6.36 15.83 16.09
CA VAL A 45 5.59 15.17 15.05
C VAL A 45 6.52 14.80 13.90
N GLN A 46 6.54 13.53 13.56
CA GLN A 46 7.34 13.04 12.45
C GLN A 46 6.53 13.06 11.14
N ALA A 47 7.23 13.00 10.01
CA ALA A 47 6.57 12.91 8.73
C ALA A 47 5.66 11.67 8.68
N PHE A 48 4.42 11.87 8.23
CA PHE A 48 3.36 10.83 8.13
C PHE A 48 2.83 10.29 9.47
N GLU A 49 3.13 10.94 10.59
CA GLU A 49 2.54 10.59 11.88
C GLU A 49 1.14 11.19 12.00
N GLU A 50 0.14 10.32 12.28
CA GLU A 50 -1.19 10.77 12.67
C GLU A 50 -1.17 11.14 14.15
N VAL A 51 -1.31 12.42 14.45
CA VAL A 51 -1.41 12.90 15.83
C VAL A 51 -2.82 12.59 16.34
N GLY A 52 -2.98 11.46 17.01
CA GLY A 52 -4.26 10.91 17.46
C GLY A 52 -4.97 11.67 18.59
N LEU A 53 -4.64 12.91 18.84
CA LEU A 53 -5.26 13.74 19.87
C LEU A 53 -5.57 15.13 19.32
N GLY A 54 -6.72 15.26 18.66
CA GLY A 54 -7.23 16.54 18.22
C GLY A 54 -6.29 17.20 17.19
N HIS A 55 -6.81 17.67 16.12
CA HIS A 55 -6.05 18.41 15.13
C HIS A 55 -5.14 19.42 15.82
N VAL A 56 -3.83 19.21 15.77
CA VAL A 56 -2.89 20.28 16.10
C VAL A 56 -2.94 21.21 14.88
N GLU A 57 -3.79 22.22 14.98
CA GLU A 57 -3.79 23.31 14.02
C GLU A 57 -2.33 23.80 13.87
N GLY A 58 -1.82 23.79 12.66
CA GLY A 58 -0.46 24.24 12.36
C GLY A 58 0.48 23.16 11.77
N LEU A 59 0.11 21.87 11.80
CA LEU A 59 0.91 20.84 11.13
C LEU A 59 0.48 20.57 9.68
N SER A 60 -0.74 20.96 9.33
CA SER A 60 -1.18 20.98 7.95
C SER A 60 -0.88 22.34 7.33
N PRO A 61 -0.38 22.38 6.08
CA PRO A 61 -0.26 23.64 5.37
C PRO A 61 -1.61 24.36 5.35
N PRO A 62 -1.66 25.70 5.38
CA PRO A 62 -2.90 26.44 5.21
C PRO A 62 -3.65 25.99 3.94
N GLU A 63 -4.97 26.03 3.98
CA GLU A 63 -5.80 25.72 2.83
C GLU A 63 -5.39 26.58 1.63
N GLY A 64 -5.26 25.98 0.46
CA GLY A 64 -4.80 26.67 -0.76
C GLY A 64 -3.29 26.80 -0.89
N THR A 65 -2.50 26.32 0.07
CA THR A 65 -1.03 26.31 -0.03
C THR A 65 -0.58 25.29 -1.06
N LEU A 66 0.28 25.72 -1.99
CA LEU A 66 0.90 24.88 -3.00
C LEU A 66 2.40 24.74 -2.68
N PRO A 67 2.96 23.51 -2.68
CA PRO A 67 4.41 23.35 -2.65
C PRO A 67 5.04 24.00 -3.88
N VAL A 68 6.18 24.65 -3.68
CA VAL A 68 6.87 25.44 -4.73
C VAL A 68 7.15 24.61 -5.99
N ASP A 69 7.42 23.32 -5.82
CA ASP A 69 7.78 22.40 -6.90
C ASP A 69 6.62 21.47 -7.34
N SER A 70 5.42 21.67 -6.80
CA SER A 70 4.32 20.78 -7.17
C SER A 70 3.55 21.31 -8.36
N LYS A 71 3.52 20.52 -9.42
CA LYS A 71 2.49 20.63 -10.44
C LYS A 71 1.19 20.10 -9.83
N MET A 72 0.19 20.98 -9.67
CA MET A 72 -1.13 20.56 -9.22
C MET A 72 -1.68 19.48 -10.16
N PRO A 73 -1.99 18.30 -9.64
CA PRO A 73 -2.74 17.34 -10.44
C PRO A 73 -4.13 17.94 -10.71
N PRO A 74 -4.73 17.67 -11.86
CA PRO A 74 -6.07 18.16 -12.16
C PRO A 74 -7.05 17.77 -11.06
N GLU A 75 -7.80 18.73 -10.55
CA GLU A 75 -8.87 18.47 -9.61
C GLU A 75 -10.03 17.83 -10.37
N MET A 76 -10.55 16.73 -9.85
CA MET A 76 -11.52 15.92 -10.57
C MET A 76 -12.41 15.17 -9.58
N ASP A 77 -13.71 15.12 -9.86
CA ASP A 77 -14.61 14.25 -9.12
C ASP A 77 -14.26 12.77 -9.39
N PRO A 78 -13.97 11.98 -8.34
CA PRO A 78 -13.71 10.55 -8.49
C PRO A 78 -14.85 9.75 -9.12
N ASN A 79 -16.05 10.30 -9.17
CA ASN A 79 -17.23 9.67 -9.75
C ASN A 79 -17.54 10.15 -11.18
N ASP A 80 -16.91 11.22 -11.65
CA ASP A 80 -17.09 11.72 -13.01
C ASP A 80 -16.21 10.93 -13.99
N ASN A 81 -16.80 9.86 -14.54
CA ASN A 81 -16.08 9.04 -15.51
C ASN A 81 -15.80 9.80 -16.82
N ALA A 82 -16.67 10.75 -17.22
CA ALA A 82 -16.47 11.50 -18.45
C ALA A 82 -15.26 12.44 -18.34
N ALA A 83 -15.12 13.15 -17.22
CA ALA A 83 -13.95 13.97 -16.95
C ALA A 83 -12.68 13.13 -16.86
N GLN A 84 -12.75 11.95 -16.24
CA GLN A 84 -11.61 11.02 -16.18
C GLN A 84 -11.18 10.56 -17.58
N ASP A 85 -12.14 10.18 -18.42
CA ASP A 85 -11.85 9.69 -19.77
C ASP A 85 -11.35 10.81 -20.71
N ALA A 86 -11.71 12.05 -20.45
CA ALA A 86 -11.24 13.21 -21.20
C ALA A 86 -9.80 13.62 -20.83
N LEU A 87 -9.30 13.18 -19.67
CA LEU A 87 -7.96 13.55 -19.21
C LEU A 87 -6.88 12.88 -20.05
N GLN A 88 -6.05 13.71 -20.68
CA GLN A 88 -4.96 13.26 -21.53
C GLN A 88 -3.67 13.05 -20.69
N ASN A 89 -2.91 12.02 -21.03
CA ASN A 89 -1.61 11.81 -20.42
C ASN A 89 -0.60 12.85 -20.93
N PRO A 90 -0.07 13.73 -20.06
CA PRO A 90 0.89 14.75 -20.47
C PRO A 90 2.31 14.19 -20.62
N HIS A 91 2.57 12.95 -20.18
CA HIS A 91 3.88 12.33 -20.21
C HIS A 91 4.02 11.43 -21.43
N PRO A 92 4.97 11.71 -22.34
CA PRO A 92 5.24 10.80 -23.45
C PRO A 92 5.78 9.46 -22.92
N MET A 93 5.42 8.39 -23.60
CA MET A 93 5.96 7.06 -23.30
C MET A 93 7.42 6.99 -23.76
N SER A 94 8.33 7.31 -22.86
CA SER A 94 9.79 7.26 -23.05
C SER A 94 10.41 6.11 -22.24
N LEU A 95 11.66 5.75 -22.53
CA LEU A 95 12.37 4.75 -21.72
C LEU A 95 12.45 5.17 -20.25
N ALA A 96 12.78 6.42 -19.98
CA ALA A 96 12.84 6.95 -18.60
C ALA A 96 11.48 6.84 -17.89
N SER A 97 10.38 7.19 -18.58
CA SER A 97 9.02 7.03 -18.04
C SER A 97 8.68 5.57 -17.76
N LEU A 98 9.08 4.64 -18.61
CA LEU A 98 8.82 3.21 -18.41
C LEU A 98 9.66 2.63 -17.27
N GLU A 99 10.92 3.03 -17.11
CA GLU A 99 11.78 2.60 -16.00
C GLU A 99 11.27 3.12 -14.66
N ASN A 100 10.90 4.39 -14.59
CA ASN A 100 10.29 4.95 -13.40
C ASN A 100 8.93 4.30 -13.12
N GLY A 101 8.09 4.17 -14.13
CA GLY A 101 6.78 3.53 -14.04
C GLY A 101 6.89 2.08 -13.53
N ARG A 102 7.84 1.31 -14.03
CA ARG A 102 8.15 -0.05 -13.53
C ARG A 102 8.55 -0.04 -12.06
N THR A 103 9.42 0.90 -11.68
CA THR A 103 9.91 1.02 -10.31
C THR A 103 8.75 1.34 -9.35
N GLN A 104 7.93 2.30 -9.69
CA GLN A 104 6.77 2.70 -8.88
C GLN A 104 5.69 1.61 -8.88
N PHE A 105 5.45 0.96 -10.01
CA PHE A 105 4.52 -0.15 -10.13
C PHE A 105 4.92 -1.32 -9.20
N ASN A 106 6.18 -1.71 -9.21
CA ASN A 106 6.67 -2.78 -8.34
C ASN A 106 6.56 -2.40 -6.87
N ARG A 107 6.77 -1.14 -6.53
CA ARG A 107 6.69 -0.63 -5.15
C ARG A 107 5.26 -0.60 -4.60
N TYR A 108 4.29 -0.18 -5.40
CA TYR A 108 2.94 0.12 -4.91
C TYR A 108 1.86 -0.82 -5.44
N CYS A 109 2.02 -1.39 -6.63
CA CYS A 109 0.97 -2.09 -7.35
C CYS A 109 1.17 -3.60 -7.37
N ALA A 110 2.42 -4.07 -7.52
CA ALA A 110 2.73 -5.49 -7.72
C ALA A 110 2.29 -6.38 -6.56
N THR A 111 2.23 -5.84 -5.33
CA THR A 111 1.74 -6.59 -4.16
C THR A 111 0.33 -7.18 -4.38
N CYS A 112 -0.53 -6.45 -5.08
CA CYS A 112 -1.88 -6.90 -5.43
C CYS A 112 -1.95 -7.43 -6.87
N HIS A 113 -1.43 -6.65 -7.83
CA HIS A 113 -1.60 -6.95 -9.25
C HIS A 113 -0.57 -7.92 -9.82
N GLY A 114 0.49 -8.25 -9.09
CA GLY A 114 1.63 -9.05 -9.57
C GLY A 114 2.56 -8.24 -10.45
N GLU A 115 3.81 -8.68 -10.59
CA GLU A 115 4.82 -7.97 -11.40
C GLU A 115 4.44 -7.85 -12.88
N LYS A 116 3.67 -8.83 -13.37
CA LYS A 116 3.16 -8.85 -14.75
C LYS A 116 1.78 -8.21 -14.89
N GLY A 117 1.17 -7.73 -13.80
CA GLY A 117 -0.13 -7.08 -13.82
C GLY A 117 -1.32 -8.01 -14.07
N VAL A 118 -1.18 -9.33 -13.91
CA VAL A 118 -2.25 -10.31 -14.17
C VAL A 118 -3.16 -10.57 -12.98
N GLY A 119 -2.96 -9.87 -11.87
CA GLY A 119 -3.80 -9.98 -10.68
C GLY A 119 -3.36 -11.08 -9.69
N ASP A 120 -2.16 -11.61 -9.84
CA ASP A 120 -1.60 -12.73 -9.08
C ASP A 120 -0.60 -12.31 -8.00
N GLY A 121 -0.62 -11.06 -7.60
CA GLY A 121 0.26 -10.54 -6.53
C GLY A 121 0.10 -11.31 -5.21
N PRO A 122 1.11 -11.28 -4.32
CA PRO A 122 1.15 -12.13 -3.11
C PRO A 122 -0.10 -12.02 -2.22
N VAL A 123 -0.75 -10.87 -2.16
CA VAL A 123 -1.96 -10.67 -1.35
C VAL A 123 -3.25 -11.04 -2.09
N SER A 124 -3.18 -11.30 -3.39
CA SER A 124 -4.33 -11.71 -4.20
C SER A 124 -4.72 -13.15 -3.95
N MET A 125 -6.02 -13.44 -3.95
CA MET A 125 -6.51 -14.83 -3.95
C MET A 125 -6.11 -15.60 -5.21
N MET A 126 -5.74 -14.91 -6.28
CA MET A 126 -5.27 -15.49 -7.53
C MET A 126 -3.78 -15.88 -7.48
N SER A 127 -3.07 -15.48 -6.44
CA SER A 127 -1.68 -15.88 -6.23
C SER A 127 -1.56 -17.37 -5.89
N ALA A 128 -0.37 -17.94 -6.12
CA ALA A 128 -0.08 -19.33 -5.74
C ALA A 128 -0.29 -19.59 -4.23
N GLN A 129 -0.06 -18.57 -3.39
CA GLN A 129 -0.24 -18.62 -1.95
C GLN A 129 -1.67 -18.33 -1.49
N ARG A 130 -2.58 -18.00 -2.41
CA ARG A 130 -3.98 -17.64 -2.13
C ARG A 130 -4.11 -16.59 -1.03
N GLY A 131 -3.60 -15.39 -1.31
CA GLY A 131 -3.70 -14.26 -0.41
C GLY A 131 -5.15 -13.89 -0.06
N PRO A 132 -5.36 -13.06 0.97
CA PRO A 132 -6.70 -12.76 1.50
C PRO A 132 -7.54 -11.84 0.60
N PHE A 133 -6.95 -11.20 -0.42
CA PHE A 133 -7.61 -10.19 -1.25
C PHE A 133 -8.31 -10.82 -2.45
N GLY A 134 -9.64 -10.92 -2.39
CA GLY A 134 -10.45 -11.32 -3.53
C GLY A 134 -10.74 -10.16 -4.48
N GLY A 135 -10.90 -10.48 -5.78
CA GLY A 135 -11.36 -9.54 -6.79
C GLY A 135 -10.31 -8.54 -7.28
N VAL A 136 -9.02 -8.88 -7.15
CA VAL A 136 -7.95 -8.12 -7.80
C VAL A 136 -8.07 -8.35 -9.31
N LEU A 137 -8.32 -7.26 -10.05
CA LEU A 137 -8.49 -7.32 -11.50
C LEU A 137 -7.12 -7.38 -12.20
N ALA A 138 -7.03 -8.17 -13.26
CA ALA A 138 -5.89 -8.12 -14.16
C ALA A 138 -5.87 -6.76 -14.88
N ILE A 139 -4.72 -6.08 -14.85
CA ILE A 139 -4.45 -4.81 -15.53
C ILE A 139 -3.47 -4.97 -16.69
N ALA A 140 -2.99 -6.18 -16.91
CA ALA A 140 -2.23 -6.59 -18.08
C ALA A 140 -2.63 -8.01 -18.51
N GLY A 141 -2.19 -8.40 -19.72
CA GLY A 141 -2.49 -9.71 -20.28
C GLY A 141 -3.86 -9.81 -20.96
N PRO A 142 -4.33 -11.06 -21.28
CA PRO A 142 -5.55 -11.26 -22.05
C PRO A 142 -6.82 -10.71 -21.37
N ALA A 143 -6.94 -10.86 -20.05
CA ALA A 143 -8.09 -10.40 -19.26
C ALA A 143 -7.95 -8.96 -18.72
N SER A 144 -7.05 -8.17 -19.28
CA SER A 144 -6.73 -6.83 -18.79
C SER A 144 -7.89 -5.86 -18.92
N ILE A 145 -8.35 -5.33 -17.78
CA ILE A 145 -9.34 -4.24 -17.74
C ILE A 145 -8.75 -2.92 -18.28
N ALA A 146 -7.43 -2.74 -18.21
CA ALA A 146 -6.77 -1.53 -18.68
C ALA A 146 -6.90 -1.32 -20.19
N LYS A 147 -7.16 -2.37 -20.97
CA LYS A 147 -7.34 -2.26 -22.43
C LYS A 147 -8.58 -1.45 -22.82
N ILE A 148 -9.61 -1.47 -21.99
CA ILE A 148 -10.90 -0.81 -22.25
C ILE A 148 -11.05 0.51 -21.44
N ARG A 149 -10.03 0.94 -20.76
CA ARG A 149 -10.03 2.18 -19.95
C ARG A 149 -9.07 3.20 -20.55
N SER A 150 -9.46 4.47 -20.49
CA SER A 150 -8.59 5.59 -20.87
C SER A 150 -7.39 5.73 -19.91
N ASP A 151 -6.36 6.47 -20.33
CA ASP A 151 -5.22 6.79 -19.47
C ASP A 151 -5.63 7.61 -18.26
N GLY A 152 -6.52 8.59 -18.47
CA GLY A 152 -7.06 9.41 -17.41
C GLY A 152 -7.89 8.61 -16.41
N HIS A 153 -8.63 7.61 -16.86
CA HIS A 153 -9.35 6.70 -15.95
C HIS A 153 -8.40 5.86 -15.10
N LEU A 154 -7.31 5.36 -15.68
CA LEU A 154 -6.28 4.62 -14.93
C LEU A 154 -5.59 5.53 -13.92
N TYR A 155 -5.20 6.74 -14.34
CA TYR A 155 -4.60 7.74 -13.47
C TYR A 155 -5.51 8.08 -12.28
N SER A 156 -6.78 8.36 -12.54
CA SER A 156 -7.78 8.70 -11.52
C SER A 156 -8.04 7.53 -10.56
N THR A 157 -8.07 6.30 -11.10
CA THR A 157 -8.20 5.10 -10.27
C THR A 157 -7.00 4.94 -9.33
N ILE A 158 -5.79 5.22 -9.77
CA ILE A 158 -4.59 5.21 -8.91
C ILE A 158 -4.71 6.32 -7.86
N ARG A 159 -5.06 7.54 -8.25
CA ARG A 159 -5.10 8.69 -7.36
C ARG A 159 -6.14 8.54 -6.24
N TYR A 160 -7.38 8.21 -6.60
CA TYR A 160 -8.51 8.23 -5.67
C TYR A 160 -8.82 6.86 -5.07
N GLY A 161 -8.29 5.79 -5.68
CA GLY A 161 -8.72 4.44 -5.38
C GLY A 161 -10.09 4.12 -5.98
N ARG A 162 -10.46 2.85 -5.97
CA ARG A 162 -11.80 2.43 -6.42
C ARG A 162 -12.19 1.10 -5.76
N ARG A 163 -13.34 1.06 -5.10
CA ARG A 163 -13.83 -0.11 -4.36
C ARG A 163 -12.81 -0.56 -3.30
N ARG A 164 -12.19 -1.72 -3.51
CA ARG A 164 -11.18 -2.28 -2.58
C ARG A 164 -9.76 -1.77 -2.84
N MET A 165 -9.52 -1.12 -3.97
CA MET A 165 -8.24 -0.50 -4.26
C MET A 165 -8.13 0.81 -3.48
N PRO A 166 -7.15 0.92 -2.58
CA PRO A 166 -6.95 2.15 -1.80
C PRO A 166 -6.49 3.31 -2.68
N SER A 167 -6.62 4.53 -2.16
CA SER A 167 -6.08 5.72 -2.78
C SER A 167 -4.56 5.75 -2.68
N TYR A 168 -3.91 6.08 -3.79
CA TYR A 168 -2.46 6.30 -3.88
C TYR A 168 -2.14 7.77 -4.21
N HIS A 169 -2.94 8.71 -3.66
CA HIS A 169 -2.74 10.16 -3.86
C HIS A 169 -1.34 10.63 -3.44
N ARG A 170 -0.68 9.91 -2.51
CA ARG A 170 0.69 10.17 -2.06
C ARG A 170 1.77 9.97 -3.13
N ILE A 171 1.48 9.20 -4.19
CA ILE A 171 2.40 9.09 -5.32
C ILE A 171 2.36 10.41 -6.09
N PRO A 172 3.50 11.04 -6.41
CA PRO A 172 3.53 12.24 -7.22
C PRO A 172 2.77 12.09 -8.53
N SER A 173 2.19 13.19 -9.03
CA SER A 173 1.38 13.18 -10.25
C SER A 173 2.12 12.61 -11.46
N GLU A 174 3.39 12.99 -11.61
CA GLU A 174 4.26 12.55 -12.70
C GLU A 174 4.49 11.04 -12.65
N ASP A 175 4.84 10.54 -11.46
CA ASP A 175 5.05 9.10 -11.24
C ASP A 175 3.79 8.27 -11.51
N ARG A 176 2.58 8.82 -11.21
CA ARG A 176 1.32 8.14 -11.56
C ARG A 176 1.14 8.01 -13.07
N TRP A 177 1.52 9.04 -13.85
CA TRP A 177 1.48 8.96 -15.30
C TRP A 177 2.49 7.96 -15.84
N ASP A 178 3.67 7.89 -15.25
CA ASP A 178 4.67 6.89 -15.60
C ASP A 178 4.19 5.46 -15.30
N ILE A 179 3.46 5.26 -14.18
CA ILE A 179 2.78 3.98 -13.91
C ILE A 179 1.76 3.66 -15.01
N VAL A 180 0.97 4.64 -15.46
CA VAL A 180 0.02 4.43 -16.56
C VAL A 180 0.74 4.03 -17.85
N ASN A 181 1.84 4.69 -18.19
CA ASN A 181 2.68 4.33 -19.33
C ASN A 181 3.21 2.89 -19.21
N TYR A 182 3.67 2.50 -18.03
CA TYR A 182 4.15 1.14 -17.79
C TYR A 182 3.01 0.10 -17.92
N ILE A 183 1.81 0.38 -17.43
CA ILE A 183 0.64 -0.49 -17.62
C ILE A 183 0.30 -0.63 -19.11
N ARG A 184 0.40 0.44 -19.90
CA ARG A 184 0.22 0.38 -21.36
C ARG A 184 1.30 -0.48 -22.04
N TYR A 185 2.55 -0.32 -21.62
CA TYR A 185 3.65 -1.15 -22.09
C TYR A 185 3.43 -2.65 -21.78
N LEU A 186 2.98 -2.99 -20.58
CA LEU A 186 2.66 -4.38 -20.20
C LEU A 186 1.57 -5.01 -21.11
N ASN A 187 0.66 -4.19 -21.62
CA ASN A 187 -0.42 -4.65 -22.50
C ASN A 187 -0.03 -4.67 -24.00
N ASP A 188 0.87 -3.81 -24.41
CA ASP A 188 1.30 -3.69 -25.81
C ASP A 188 2.74 -3.14 -25.90
N PRO A 189 3.76 -4.00 -25.71
CA PRO A 189 5.16 -3.59 -25.84
C PRO A 189 5.54 -3.14 -27.24
N ALA A 190 4.84 -3.65 -28.26
CA ALA A 190 5.13 -3.30 -29.66
C ALA A 190 4.80 -1.84 -29.96
N LYS A 191 3.83 -1.26 -29.27
CA LYS A 191 3.46 0.14 -29.41
C LYS A 191 4.60 1.07 -28.97
N PHE A 192 5.38 0.69 -27.97
CA PHE A 192 6.55 1.44 -27.54
C PHE A 192 7.67 1.40 -28.61
N ALA A 193 7.94 0.22 -29.18
CA ALA A 193 8.93 0.07 -30.24
C ALA A 193 8.54 0.89 -31.48
N ALA A 194 7.27 0.94 -31.83
CA ALA A 194 6.75 1.75 -32.94
C ALA A 194 6.88 3.26 -32.70
N ALA A 195 6.88 3.70 -31.44
CA ALA A 195 7.10 5.10 -31.05
C ALA A 195 8.58 5.52 -31.01
N GLY A 196 9.50 4.68 -31.50
CA GLY A 196 10.94 4.94 -31.55
C GLY A 196 11.70 4.57 -30.28
N GLY A 197 11.05 3.85 -29.36
CA GLY A 197 11.69 3.32 -28.17
C GLY A 197 12.46 2.03 -28.48
N THR A 198 13.76 2.01 -28.18
CA THR A 198 14.55 0.77 -28.16
C THR A 198 14.52 0.22 -26.74
N ALA A 199 13.87 -0.93 -26.54
CA ALA A 199 14.04 -1.70 -25.32
C ALA A 199 15.41 -2.42 -25.40
N GLN A 200 16.32 -2.10 -24.51
CA GLN A 200 17.52 -2.88 -24.25
C GLN A 200 17.23 -3.95 -23.21
#